data_0f5a161ec5708b7329c032dc498225ae
#
_entry.id   0f5a161ec5708b7329c032dc498225ae
#
_cell.length_a   1.000
_cell.length_b   1.000
_cell.length_c   1.000
_cell.angle_alpha   90.00
_cell.angle_beta   90.00
_cell.angle_gamma   90.00
#
_symmetry.space_group_name_H-M   'P 1'
#
loop_
_entity.id
_entity.type
_entity.pdbx_description
1 polymer ?
#
loop_
_entity_poly.entity_id
_entity_poly.type
_entity_poly.pdbx_seq_one_letter_code
_entity_poly.pdbx_strand_id
1 'polypeptide(L)'
;NGITAYLFESLRPTPEMSFAIRELGCKGGVIITASHNPKEYNGYKAYWNDGSQLVPPHDKNVIDEVKKVKVTDIKFTAVPDKIKILGEDFDQKFLNTVKTLSLSPEAIQHQHDLKIVFTPLHGTTYKLVPASLRNWGFTNITTIPEQMITDGDFPTVASANPEEPAAFKMALDKAREIDADLAMACDPDGDRIGIAVKDD
;
A
#
# COMPACT_ATOMS: atom_id res chain seq x y z
N ASN A 1 -4.85 25.16 -12.53
CA ASN A 1 -4.82 24.52 -13.86
C ASN A 1 -6.17 23.93 -14.30
N GLY A 2 -7.24 24.05 -13.47
CA GLY A 2 -8.59 23.60 -13.82
C GLY A 2 -8.83 22.08 -13.71
N ILE A 3 -7.82 21.30 -13.27
CA ILE A 3 -7.91 19.86 -13.08
C ILE A 3 -8.55 19.58 -11.72
N THR A 4 -9.48 18.64 -11.65
CA THR A 4 -9.95 18.08 -10.39
C THR A 4 -8.98 17.01 -9.93
N ALA A 5 -8.52 17.12 -8.69
CA ALA A 5 -7.61 16.18 -8.05
C ALA A 5 -8.33 15.43 -6.92
N TYR A 6 -8.23 14.13 -6.91
CA TYR A 6 -8.58 13.30 -5.76
C TYR A 6 -7.30 13.04 -4.97
N LEU A 7 -7.33 13.30 -3.68
CA LEU A 7 -6.19 13.18 -2.79
C LEU A 7 -6.60 12.35 -1.57
N PHE A 8 -5.85 11.33 -1.26
CA PHE A 8 -6.06 10.60 -0.01
C PHE A 8 -5.71 11.49 1.19
N GLU A 9 -6.51 11.40 2.25
CA GLU A 9 -6.32 12.19 3.47
C GLU A 9 -5.02 11.86 4.22
N SER A 10 -4.52 10.64 4.03
CA SER A 10 -3.26 10.14 4.59
C SER A 10 -2.69 9.06 3.66
N LEU A 11 -1.54 8.49 4.04
CA LEU A 11 -0.87 7.46 3.23
C LEU A 11 -1.79 6.26 2.96
N ARG A 12 -1.80 5.80 1.70
CA ARG A 12 -2.52 4.61 1.23
C ARG A 12 -1.63 3.79 0.32
N PRO A 13 -1.83 2.47 0.27
CA PRO A 13 -1.03 1.59 -0.57
C PRO A 13 -1.34 1.77 -2.06
N THR A 14 -0.35 1.46 -2.89
CA THR A 14 -0.42 1.53 -4.35
C THR A 14 -1.66 0.84 -4.96
N PRO A 15 -2.08 -0.36 -4.51
CA PRO A 15 -3.26 -1.01 -5.05
C PRO A 15 -4.55 -0.21 -4.87
N GLU A 16 -4.70 0.51 -3.76
CA GLU A 16 -5.89 1.35 -3.54
C GLU A 16 -5.91 2.57 -4.46
N MET A 17 -4.74 3.19 -4.70
CA MET A 17 -4.65 4.27 -5.68
C MET A 17 -5.00 3.80 -7.10
N SER A 18 -4.51 2.63 -7.50
CA SER A 18 -4.89 2.00 -8.77
C SER A 18 -6.41 1.74 -8.86
N PHE A 19 -7.02 1.28 -7.79
CA PHE A 19 -8.47 1.12 -7.69
C PHE A 19 -9.20 2.46 -7.81
N ALA A 20 -8.73 3.52 -7.14
CA ALA A 20 -9.32 4.85 -7.17
C ALA A 20 -9.36 5.44 -8.58
N ILE A 21 -8.33 5.24 -9.38
CA ILE A 21 -8.29 5.70 -10.77
C ILE A 21 -9.48 5.14 -11.56
N ARG A 22 -9.71 3.85 -11.48
CA ARG A 22 -10.80 3.17 -12.21
C ARG A 22 -12.16 3.52 -11.64
N GLU A 23 -12.29 3.46 -10.33
CA GLU A 23 -13.56 3.66 -9.63
C GLU A 23 -14.13 5.08 -9.80
N LEU A 24 -13.24 6.08 -9.84
CA LEU A 24 -13.61 7.50 -9.99
C LEU A 24 -13.51 8.00 -11.43
N GLY A 25 -13.17 7.14 -12.39
CA GLY A 25 -13.03 7.51 -13.80
C GLY A 25 -11.94 8.55 -14.04
N CYS A 26 -10.85 8.50 -13.26
CA CYS A 26 -9.73 9.43 -13.40
C CYS A 26 -9.01 9.25 -14.74
N LYS A 27 -8.41 10.32 -15.24
CA LYS A 27 -7.59 10.28 -16.46
C LYS A 27 -6.20 9.69 -16.23
N GLY A 28 -5.78 9.63 -14.98
CA GLY A 28 -4.51 9.08 -14.55
C GLY A 28 -4.32 9.29 -13.06
N GLY A 29 -3.24 8.77 -12.52
CA GLY A 29 -2.85 8.93 -11.11
C GLY A 29 -1.36 9.01 -10.94
N VAL A 30 -0.97 9.45 -9.76
CA VAL A 30 0.43 9.57 -9.36
C VAL A 30 0.58 9.09 -7.93
N ILE A 31 1.65 8.34 -7.68
CA ILE A 31 2.09 8.01 -6.33
C ILE A 31 3.55 8.40 -6.17
N ILE A 32 3.88 9.04 -5.05
CA ILE A 32 5.24 9.41 -4.70
C ILE A 32 5.75 8.35 -3.74
N THR A 33 6.64 7.50 -4.24
CA THR A 33 7.19 6.37 -3.50
C THR A 33 8.49 5.89 -4.13
N ALA A 34 9.43 5.48 -3.28
CA ALA A 34 10.61 4.72 -3.70
C ALA A 34 10.46 3.21 -3.39
N SER A 35 9.23 2.76 -3.03
CA SER A 35 8.94 1.39 -2.63
C SER A 35 9.84 0.97 -1.46
N HIS A 36 10.58 -0.12 -1.60
CA HIS A 36 11.53 -0.66 -0.62
C HIS A 36 12.99 -0.21 -0.84
N ASN A 37 13.23 0.75 -1.75
CA ASN A 37 14.58 1.28 -1.95
C ASN A 37 15.07 2.03 -0.70
N PRO A 38 16.40 2.21 -0.54
CA PRO A 38 16.94 3.00 0.55
C PRO A 38 16.29 4.37 0.68
N LYS A 39 16.18 4.88 1.91
CA LYS A 39 15.46 6.11 2.26
C LYS A 39 15.93 7.37 1.53
N GLU A 40 17.16 7.36 1.01
CA GLU A 40 17.75 8.44 0.23
C GLU A 40 17.14 8.56 -1.18
N TYR A 41 16.45 7.53 -1.63
CA TYR A 41 15.78 7.52 -2.92
C TYR A 41 14.38 8.09 -2.81
N ASN A 42 13.95 8.73 -3.89
CA ASN A 42 12.56 9.11 -4.09
C ASN A 42 12.11 8.58 -5.45
N GLY A 43 10.80 8.42 -5.64
CA GLY A 43 10.24 7.90 -6.86
C GLY A 43 8.94 8.59 -7.23
N TYR A 44 8.64 8.58 -8.50
CA TYR A 44 7.43 9.11 -9.10
C TYR A 44 6.84 8.05 -10.02
N LYS A 45 5.82 7.35 -9.56
CA LYS A 45 5.08 6.36 -10.36
C LYS A 45 3.85 7.03 -10.95
N ALA A 46 3.74 7.06 -12.28
CA ALA A 46 2.57 7.56 -13.00
C ALA A 46 1.72 6.41 -13.51
N TYR A 47 0.40 6.59 -13.48
CA TYR A 47 -0.59 5.58 -13.83
C TYR A 47 -1.55 6.12 -14.88
N TRP A 48 -2.06 5.23 -15.73
CA TRP A 48 -3.04 5.54 -16.75
C TRP A 48 -4.47 5.42 -16.22
N ASN A 49 -5.46 5.70 -17.07
CA ASN A 49 -6.88 5.65 -16.69
C ASN A 49 -7.43 4.24 -16.43
N ASP A 50 -6.70 3.21 -16.81
CA ASP A 50 -6.99 1.80 -16.50
C ASP A 50 -6.47 1.36 -15.12
N GLY A 51 -5.75 2.26 -14.41
CA GLY A 51 -5.13 1.97 -13.12
C GLY A 51 -3.80 1.24 -13.21
N SER A 52 -3.22 1.08 -14.42
CA SER A 52 -1.92 0.46 -14.62
C SER A 52 -0.80 1.50 -14.61
N GLN A 53 0.35 1.12 -14.07
CA GLN A 53 1.54 1.96 -14.13
C GLN A 53 1.99 2.14 -15.59
N LEU A 54 2.39 3.35 -15.94
CA LEU A 54 2.88 3.66 -17.28
C LEU A 54 4.12 2.84 -17.64
N VAL A 55 4.09 2.30 -18.84
CA VAL A 55 5.19 1.54 -19.43
C VAL A 55 5.67 2.25 -20.71
N PRO A 56 6.87 1.89 -21.24
CA PRO A 56 7.36 2.45 -22.49
C PRO A 56 6.33 2.34 -23.64
N PRO A 57 6.21 3.37 -24.48
CA PRO A 57 6.96 4.64 -24.49
C PRO A 57 6.34 5.76 -23.62
N HIS A 58 5.23 5.50 -22.94
CA HIS A 58 4.42 6.53 -22.27
C HIS A 58 5.09 7.08 -21.01
N ASP A 59 5.78 6.25 -20.24
CA ASP A 59 6.59 6.64 -19.09
C ASP A 59 7.65 7.67 -19.48
N LYS A 60 8.39 7.40 -20.55
CA LYS A 60 9.38 8.34 -21.10
C LYS A 60 8.74 9.63 -21.58
N ASN A 61 7.60 9.57 -22.26
CA ASN A 61 6.90 10.74 -22.74
C ASN A 61 6.50 11.67 -21.59
N VAL A 62 6.01 11.11 -20.49
CA VAL A 62 5.66 11.90 -19.28
C VAL A 62 6.91 12.56 -18.68
N ILE A 63 8.00 11.81 -18.52
CA ILE A 63 9.26 12.38 -18.01
C ILE A 63 9.80 13.49 -18.91
N ASP A 64 9.72 13.33 -20.23
CA ASP A 64 10.17 14.35 -21.17
C ASP A 64 9.32 15.62 -21.09
N GLU A 65 8.02 15.53 -20.80
CA GLU A 65 7.17 16.69 -20.52
C GLU A 65 7.49 17.33 -19.16
N VAL A 66 7.71 16.53 -18.11
CA VAL A 66 8.10 17.02 -16.78
C VAL A 66 9.40 17.84 -16.85
N LYS A 67 10.40 17.39 -17.62
CA LYS A 67 11.67 18.11 -17.81
C LYS A 67 11.53 19.49 -18.47
N LYS A 68 10.45 19.72 -19.20
CA LYS A 68 10.18 21.04 -19.86
C LYS A 68 9.59 22.04 -18.87
N VAL A 69 9.00 21.59 -17.76
CA VAL A 69 8.36 22.46 -16.77
C VAL A 69 9.44 23.21 -15.97
N LYS A 70 9.36 24.51 -15.96
CA LYS A 70 10.21 25.38 -15.12
C LYS A 70 9.53 25.61 -13.78
N VAL A 71 10.30 25.76 -12.71
CA VAL A 71 9.77 26.06 -11.37
C VAL A 71 8.87 27.32 -11.40
N THR A 72 9.20 28.29 -12.24
CA THR A 72 8.42 29.53 -12.45
C THR A 72 7.04 29.29 -13.09
N ASP A 73 6.83 28.16 -13.75
CA ASP A 73 5.56 27.81 -14.40
C ASP A 73 4.58 27.13 -13.43
N ILE A 74 5.09 26.73 -12.26
CA ILE A 74 4.31 26.03 -11.23
C ILE A 74 3.41 27.03 -10.50
N LYS A 75 2.12 26.73 -10.50
CA LYS A 75 1.13 27.52 -9.74
C LYS A 75 0.91 26.86 -8.37
N PHE A 76 1.31 27.55 -7.32
CA PHE A 76 1.17 27.07 -5.93
C PHE A 76 -0.16 27.43 -5.30
N THR A 77 -1.02 28.20 -5.99
CA THR A 77 -2.34 28.55 -5.47
C THR A 77 -3.30 27.40 -5.71
N ALA A 78 -3.75 26.80 -4.63
CA ALA A 78 -4.78 25.77 -4.67
C ALA A 78 -6.15 26.35 -5.02
N VAL A 79 -6.98 25.56 -5.71
CA VAL A 79 -8.40 25.84 -5.92
C VAL A 79 -9.18 24.79 -5.10
N PRO A 80 -9.67 25.15 -3.90
CA PRO A 80 -10.24 24.18 -2.95
C PRO A 80 -11.34 23.32 -3.55
N ASP A 81 -12.24 23.88 -4.34
CA ASP A 81 -13.36 23.17 -4.97
C ASP A 81 -12.91 22.07 -5.96
N LYS A 82 -11.66 22.13 -6.40
CA LYS A 82 -11.04 21.15 -7.31
C LYS A 82 -10.29 20.03 -6.57
N ILE A 83 -10.18 20.12 -5.25
CA ILE A 83 -9.54 19.08 -4.43
C ILE A 83 -10.64 18.28 -3.73
N LYS A 84 -10.68 16.99 -3.99
CA LYS A 84 -11.60 16.03 -3.35
C LYS A 84 -10.80 15.09 -2.48
N ILE A 85 -11.09 15.08 -1.20
CA ILE A 85 -10.40 14.21 -0.24
C ILE A 85 -11.06 12.84 -0.24
N LEU A 86 -10.23 11.79 -0.33
CA LEU A 86 -10.61 10.39 -0.16
C LEU A 86 -10.20 9.95 1.24
N GLY A 87 -11.18 9.54 2.03
CA GLY A 87 -11.01 9.11 3.41
C GLY A 87 -11.51 7.69 3.63
N GLU A 88 -11.88 7.40 4.87
CA GLU A 88 -12.27 6.08 5.35
C GLU A 88 -13.43 5.45 4.57
N ASP A 89 -14.39 6.24 4.11
CA ASP A 89 -15.49 5.75 3.27
C ASP A 89 -14.99 5.12 1.97
N PHE A 90 -13.92 5.69 1.41
CA PHE A 90 -13.30 5.15 0.21
C PHE A 90 -12.49 3.88 0.53
N ASP A 91 -11.75 3.86 1.65
CA ASP A 91 -11.06 2.67 2.16
C ASP A 91 -12.07 1.51 2.28
N GLN A 92 -13.23 1.75 2.88
CA GLN A 92 -14.25 0.73 3.05
C GLN A 92 -14.80 0.21 1.71
N LYS A 93 -14.95 1.09 0.71
CA LYS A 93 -15.36 0.69 -0.63
C LYS A 93 -14.31 -0.22 -1.29
N PHE A 94 -13.03 0.13 -1.16
CA PHE A 94 -11.91 -0.70 -1.63
C PHE A 94 -11.92 -2.07 -0.96
N LEU A 95 -11.97 -2.11 0.38
CA LEU A 95 -11.99 -3.36 1.16
C LEU A 95 -13.15 -4.27 0.80
N ASN A 96 -14.34 -3.72 0.61
CA ASN A 96 -15.51 -4.49 0.20
C ASN A 96 -15.35 -5.06 -1.22
N THR A 97 -14.77 -4.31 -2.13
CA THR A 97 -14.46 -4.79 -3.48
C THR A 97 -13.44 -5.92 -3.45
N VAL A 98 -12.34 -5.75 -2.69
CA VAL A 98 -11.32 -6.79 -2.53
C VAL A 98 -11.91 -8.07 -1.93
N LYS A 99 -12.83 -7.95 -0.98
CA LYS A 99 -13.52 -9.11 -0.38
C LYS A 99 -14.26 -9.95 -1.44
N THR A 100 -14.83 -9.33 -2.47
CA THR A 100 -15.54 -10.08 -3.53
C THR A 100 -14.62 -10.95 -4.38
N LEU A 101 -13.30 -10.75 -4.29
CA LEU A 101 -12.29 -11.52 -5.02
C LEU A 101 -11.89 -12.81 -4.29
N SER A 102 -12.42 -13.05 -3.10
CA SER A 102 -12.12 -14.29 -2.34
C SER A 102 -12.58 -15.51 -3.11
N LEU A 103 -11.63 -16.44 -3.35
CA LEU A 103 -11.90 -17.70 -4.07
C LEU A 103 -12.45 -18.80 -3.17
N SER A 104 -12.22 -18.71 -1.86
CA SER A 104 -12.53 -19.78 -0.91
C SER A 104 -13.08 -19.23 0.41
N PRO A 105 -14.24 -18.55 0.39
CA PRO A 105 -14.80 -17.95 1.61
C PRO A 105 -15.14 -18.98 2.69
N GLU A 106 -15.54 -20.20 2.31
CA GLU A 106 -15.81 -21.28 3.25
C GLU A 106 -14.54 -21.75 3.98
N ALA A 107 -13.40 -21.83 3.28
CA ALA A 107 -12.12 -22.16 3.91
C ALA A 107 -11.72 -21.11 4.95
N ILE A 108 -11.96 -19.82 4.65
CA ILE A 108 -11.71 -18.73 5.60
C ILE A 108 -12.60 -18.89 6.84
N GLN A 109 -13.87 -19.25 6.67
CA GLN A 109 -14.79 -19.47 7.80
C GLN A 109 -14.32 -20.63 8.70
N HIS A 110 -13.80 -21.70 8.13
CA HIS A 110 -13.28 -22.85 8.88
C HIS A 110 -11.95 -22.53 9.58
N GLN A 111 -11.20 -21.58 9.08
CA GLN A 111 -9.87 -21.19 9.57
C GLN A 111 -9.84 -19.74 10.13
N HIS A 112 -10.98 -19.25 10.61
CA HIS A 112 -11.14 -17.86 11.05
C HIS A 112 -10.24 -17.49 12.24
N ASP A 113 -9.83 -18.46 13.03
CA ASP A 113 -8.98 -18.35 14.21
C ASP A 113 -7.48 -18.53 13.93
N LEU A 114 -7.11 -18.71 12.64
CA LEU A 114 -5.71 -18.78 12.21
C LEU A 114 -4.91 -17.65 12.83
N LYS A 115 -3.81 -17.99 13.50
CA LYS A 115 -2.92 -17.01 14.14
C LYS A 115 -2.04 -16.36 13.09
N ILE A 116 -2.33 -15.12 12.78
CA ILE A 116 -1.62 -14.34 11.76
C ILE A 116 -0.78 -13.26 12.41
N VAL A 117 0.52 -13.20 12.10
CA VAL A 117 1.37 -12.06 12.43
C VAL A 117 1.54 -11.20 11.17
N PHE A 118 1.34 -9.89 11.30
CA PHE A 118 1.44 -8.95 10.20
C PHE A 118 2.36 -7.77 10.53
N THR A 119 3.17 -7.37 9.55
CA THR A 119 3.92 -6.11 9.56
C THR A 119 3.84 -5.37 8.23
N PRO A 120 3.61 -4.05 8.24
CA PRO A 120 3.71 -3.18 7.06
C PRO A 120 5.13 -2.66 6.80
N LEU A 121 6.14 -3.07 7.57
CA LEU A 121 7.52 -2.55 7.50
C LEU A 121 7.58 -1.01 7.46
N HIS A 122 6.89 -0.35 8.41
CA HIS A 122 6.72 1.12 8.49
C HIS A 122 5.96 1.75 7.32
N GLY A 123 5.31 0.95 6.47
CA GLY A 123 4.68 1.39 5.24
C GLY A 123 3.19 1.67 5.35
N THR A 124 2.58 1.87 4.19
CA THR A 124 1.22 2.38 4.02
C THR A 124 0.12 1.38 4.28
N THR A 125 0.44 0.08 4.36
CA THR A 125 -0.54 -1.01 4.54
C THR A 125 -1.01 -1.18 5.98
N TYR A 126 -0.50 -0.39 6.93
CA TYR A 126 -0.76 -0.50 8.38
C TYR A 126 -2.25 -0.48 8.75
N LYS A 127 -3.08 0.26 8.00
CA LYS A 127 -4.54 0.29 8.21
C LYS A 127 -5.26 -0.82 7.44
N LEU A 128 -4.98 -0.90 6.14
CA LEU A 128 -5.84 -1.64 5.21
C LEU A 128 -5.65 -3.15 5.29
N VAL A 129 -4.43 -3.66 5.47
CA VAL A 129 -4.23 -5.12 5.52
C VAL A 129 -4.88 -5.72 6.76
N PRO A 130 -4.67 -5.22 7.99
CA PRO A 130 -5.39 -5.74 9.15
C PRO A 130 -6.92 -5.58 9.05
N ALA A 131 -7.39 -4.49 8.46
CA ALA A 131 -8.81 -4.27 8.23
C ALA A 131 -9.39 -5.26 7.20
N SER A 132 -8.65 -5.54 6.12
CA SER A 132 -9.02 -6.52 5.11
C SER A 132 -9.12 -7.92 5.68
N LEU A 133 -8.12 -8.35 6.45
CA LEU A 133 -8.12 -9.67 7.11
C LEU A 133 -9.33 -9.82 8.03
N ARG A 134 -9.64 -8.80 8.83
CA ARG A 134 -10.85 -8.82 9.69
C ARG A 134 -12.13 -8.82 8.87
N ASN A 135 -12.19 -8.05 7.79
CA ASN A 135 -13.35 -8.02 6.89
C ASN A 135 -13.61 -9.39 6.25
N TRP A 136 -12.57 -10.17 5.99
CA TRP A 136 -12.71 -11.54 5.51
C TRP A 136 -13.15 -12.53 6.59
N GLY A 137 -12.96 -12.21 7.87
CA GLY A 137 -13.43 -13.02 9.00
C GLY A 137 -12.32 -13.55 9.91
N PHE A 138 -11.04 -13.25 9.62
CA PHE A 138 -9.96 -13.64 10.52
C PHE A 138 -10.02 -12.83 11.83
N THR A 139 -9.93 -13.53 12.96
CA THR A 139 -10.10 -12.93 14.30
C THR A 139 -8.79 -12.82 15.08
N ASN A 140 -7.78 -13.60 14.73
CA ASN A 140 -6.55 -13.72 15.50
C ASN A 140 -5.35 -13.09 14.74
N ILE A 141 -5.34 -11.76 14.71
CA ILE A 141 -4.33 -10.97 13.99
C ILE A 141 -3.47 -10.22 15.00
N THR A 142 -2.18 -10.54 15.04
CA THR A 142 -1.15 -9.86 15.83
C THR A 142 -0.30 -9.00 14.91
N THR A 143 -0.07 -7.74 15.28
CA THR A 143 0.79 -6.83 14.52
C THR A 143 2.10 -6.58 15.27
N ILE A 144 3.11 -6.07 14.57
CA ILE A 144 4.38 -5.63 15.15
C ILE A 144 4.27 -4.12 15.46
N PRO A 145 4.04 -3.72 16.72
CA PRO A 145 3.67 -2.34 17.06
C PRO A 145 4.66 -1.30 16.55
N GLU A 146 5.96 -1.58 16.67
CA GLU A 146 7.02 -0.68 16.25
C GLU A 146 6.98 -0.41 14.75
N GLN A 147 6.64 -1.42 13.96
CA GLN A 147 6.58 -1.36 12.50
C GLN A 147 5.22 -0.88 11.97
N MET A 148 4.20 -0.77 12.83
CA MET A 148 2.91 -0.16 12.46
C MET A 148 2.97 1.37 12.39
N ILE A 149 4.05 1.96 12.89
CA ILE A 149 4.30 3.41 12.78
C ILE A 149 4.90 3.67 11.40
N THR A 150 4.22 4.47 10.59
CA THR A 150 4.73 4.89 9.28
C THR A 150 5.94 5.82 9.46
N ASP A 151 7.09 5.39 8.97
CA ASP A 151 8.34 6.13 9.13
C ASP A 151 9.26 5.88 7.91
N GLY A 152 9.59 6.95 7.19
CA GLY A 152 10.46 6.87 6.02
C GLY A 152 11.94 6.63 6.35
N ASP A 153 12.33 6.67 7.62
CA ASP A 153 13.67 6.31 8.08
C ASP A 153 13.84 4.80 8.33
N PHE A 154 12.74 4.03 8.35
CA PHE A 154 12.72 2.57 8.55
C PHE A 154 13.53 2.11 9.77
N PRO A 155 13.30 2.64 10.98
CA PRO A 155 14.22 2.51 12.12
C PRO A 155 14.47 1.09 12.61
N THR A 156 13.61 0.14 12.25
CA THR A 156 13.74 -1.26 12.71
C THR A 156 14.35 -2.20 11.68
N VAL A 157 14.57 -1.73 10.44
CA VAL A 157 15.09 -2.56 9.34
C VAL A 157 16.11 -1.79 8.50
N ALA A 158 17.14 -2.49 8.03
CA ALA A 158 18.12 -1.90 7.12
C ALA A 158 17.57 -1.79 5.67
N SER A 159 16.65 -2.68 5.31
CA SER A 159 15.92 -2.70 4.04
C SER A 159 14.47 -3.06 4.33
N ALA A 160 13.54 -2.35 3.74
CA ALA A 160 12.11 -2.61 3.90
C ALA A 160 11.54 -3.56 2.82
N ASN A 161 12.39 -4.43 2.28
CA ASN A 161 12.00 -5.44 1.30
C ASN A 161 11.53 -6.73 2.00
N PRO A 162 10.24 -7.11 1.91
CA PRO A 162 9.70 -8.30 2.57
C PRO A 162 10.25 -9.62 2.03
N GLU A 163 10.96 -9.59 0.89
CA GLU A 163 11.66 -10.76 0.34
C GLU A 163 12.97 -11.05 1.10
N GLU A 164 13.49 -10.08 1.87
CA GLU A 164 14.72 -10.23 2.63
C GLU A 164 14.42 -10.79 4.03
N PRO A 165 15.06 -11.92 4.43
CA PRO A 165 14.81 -12.50 5.75
C PRO A 165 15.08 -11.55 6.92
N ALA A 166 16.03 -10.62 6.76
CA ALA A 166 16.35 -9.62 7.78
C ALA A 166 15.22 -8.64 8.04
N ALA A 167 14.50 -8.21 6.99
CA ALA A 167 13.33 -7.35 7.12
C ALA A 167 12.17 -8.06 7.84
N PHE A 168 12.02 -9.34 7.57
CA PHE A 168 10.95 -10.18 8.10
C PHE A 168 11.20 -10.68 9.54
N LYS A 169 12.41 -10.46 10.07
CA LYS A 169 12.86 -11.03 11.34
C LYS A 169 11.91 -10.77 12.52
N MET A 170 11.47 -9.53 12.74
CA MET A 170 10.59 -9.21 13.87
C MET A 170 9.25 -9.95 13.80
N ALA A 171 8.68 -10.06 12.60
CA ALA A 171 7.44 -10.80 12.39
C ALA A 171 7.64 -12.30 12.62
N LEU A 172 8.76 -12.88 12.16
CA LEU A 172 9.10 -14.28 12.38
C LEU A 172 9.38 -14.59 13.86
N ASP A 173 10.09 -13.70 14.56
CA ASP A 173 10.34 -13.87 16.00
C ASP A 173 9.03 -13.83 16.79
N LYS A 174 8.12 -12.88 16.46
CA LYS A 174 6.80 -12.82 17.08
C LYS A 174 5.96 -14.05 16.73
N ALA A 175 6.03 -14.54 15.50
CA ALA A 175 5.32 -15.74 15.07
C ALA A 175 5.76 -16.97 15.88
N ARG A 176 7.06 -17.14 16.12
CA ARG A 176 7.58 -18.20 16.98
C ARG A 176 7.15 -18.05 18.43
N GLU A 177 7.19 -16.82 18.98
CA GLU A 177 6.78 -16.52 20.35
C GLU A 177 5.35 -16.95 20.65
N ILE A 178 4.41 -16.67 19.74
CA ILE A 178 2.99 -16.92 19.93
C ILE A 178 2.50 -18.22 19.28
N ASP A 179 3.40 -18.98 18.68
CA ASP A 179 3.09 -20.17 17.91
C ASP A 179 2.08 -19.85 16.79
N ALA A 180 2.40 -18.89 15.95
CA ALA A 180 1.55 -18.46 14.86
C ALA A 180 1.64 -19.38 13.64
N ASP A 181 0.54 -19.49 12.90
CA ASP A 181 0.41 -20.32 11.70
C ASP A 181 0.96 -19.62 10.47
N LEU A 182 0.85 -18.26 10.43
CA LEU A 182 1.19 -17.45 9.28
C LEU A 182 1.83 -16.13 9.71
N ALA A 183 2.93 -15.75 9.07
CA ALA A 183 3.47 -14.41 9.15
C ALA A 183 3.44 -13.74 7.77
N MET A 184 3.10 -12.44 7.74
CA MET A 184 2.94 -11.64 6.53
C MET A 184 3.68 -10.31 6.69
N ALA A 185 4.38 -9.88 5.65
CA ALA A 185 5.01 -8.56 5.56
C ALA A 185 4.71 -7.91 4.22
N CYS A 186 4.37 -6.61 4.23
CA CYS A 186 4.27 -5.81 3.01
C CYS A 186 5.44 -4.83 2.93
N ASP A 187 5.87 -4.51 1.71
CA ASP A 187 6.79 -3.40 1.50
C ASP A 187 6.09 -2.04 1.73
N PRO A 188 6.85 -0.93 1.82
CA PRO A 188 6.28 0.35 2.26
C PRO A 188 5.12 0.90 1.42
N ASP A 189 5.09 0.69 0.12
CA ASP A 189 3.99 1.16 -0.73
C ASP A 189 2.94 0.08 -1.03
N GLY A 190 3.11 -1.13 -0.46
CA GLY A 190 2.10 -2.17 -0.39
C GLY A 190 1.81 -2.88 -1.71
N ASP A 191 2.76 -2.90 -2.65
CA ASP A 191 2.64 -3.65 -3.90
C ASP A 191 3.37 -5.00 -3.89
N ARG A 192 4.06 -5.32 -2.78
CA ARG A 192 4.70 -6.62 -2.51
C ARG A 192 4.24 -7.21 -1.19
N ILE A 193 4.26 -8.52 -1.12
CA ILE A 193 3.98 -9.28 0.09
C ILE A 193 4.96 -10.43 0.22
N GLY A 194 5.55 -10.56 1.42
CA GLY A 194 6.26 -11.75 1.86
C GLY A 194 5.38 -12.55 2.81
N ILE A 195 5.43 -13.86 2.72
CA ILE A 195 4.71 -14.77 3.62
C ILE A 195 5.64 -15.85 4.14
N ALA A 196 5.41 -16.27 5.37
CA ALA A 196 6.03 -17.46 5.97
C ALA A 196 4.95 -18.25 6.70
N VAL A 197 4.97 -19.54 6.54
CA VAL A 197 4.07 -20.49 7.20
C VAL A 197 4.83 -21.32 8.21
N LYS A 198 4.12 -21.80 9.23
CA LYS A 198 4.67 -22.78 10.16
C LYS A 198 4.92 -24.08 9.40
N ASP A 199 6.12 -24.64 9.56
CA ASP A 199 6.50 -25.95 9.06
C ASP A 199 6.32 -26.97 10.19
N ASP A 200 5.82 -28.19 9.87
CA ASP A 200 5.54 -29.28 10.82
C ASP A 200 6.82 -29.95 11.33
#